data_987b7c97629d1f19f53f958688c5c9dd
#
_entry.id   987b7c97629d1f19f53f958688c5c9dd
#
_cell.length_a   1.000
_cell.length_b   1.000
_cell.length_c   1.000
_cell.angle_alpha   90.00
_cell.angle_beta   90.00
_cell.angle_gamma   90.00
#
_symmetry.space_group_name_H-M   'P 1'
#
loop_
_entity.id
_entity.type
_entity.pdbx_description
1 polymer ?
#
loop_
_entity_poly.entity_id
_entity_poly.type
_entity_poly.pdbx_seq_one_letter_code
_entity_poly.pdbx_strand_id
1 'polypeptide(L)'
;KAGTNFLSEWFAVDLVLNDSKQVTGVIAFEIESGEAYFLKAKATVLATGGAGRIYKSTTNALINTGDGTGMALRAGLAVQDMEMWQFHPTGIHGAGTLVTEGCRGEGGYLINKDGERFMERYAPNAKDLASRDVVARSMMLEIIEGRGCGPEKDHCFLKLDHLGAELLHKRLPGITELSKTFAHVDPADHPIPVVPTCHYAMGGIPTNVHGQVLTQQTDGSDKVVEGLYAAGEAACVSVHGGNRLGGNSLLDLVVFGRSAGLHIEDSFKQGIGISEPTTENINESLKNINRVNSSLEGENSPKIKKDLQEVMQMSFGVFRSEENMKQGIEEINTIRERSEGLHLADKSSKFNTARVEALELLNLLEVAEATAICAYERKELSLIHI
;
A
#
# COMPACT_ATOMS: atom_id res chain seq x y z
N LYS A 1 11.45 13.21 24.32
CA LYS A 1 12.64 13.39 25.19
C LYS A 1 13.92 13.59 24.38
N ALA A 2 13.93 13.23 23.09
CA ALA A 2 15.07 13.39 22.20
C ALA A 2 15.14 14.75 21.46
N GLY A 3 14.24 15.68 21.74
CA GLY A 3 14.18 16.96 21.04
C GLY A 3 13.63 16.88 19.61
N THR A 4 12.91 15.83 19.28
CA THR A 4 12.28 15.65 17.95
C THR A 4 11.18 16.67 17.75
N ASN A 5 11.19 17.38 16.62
CA ASN A 5 10.11 18.23 16.18
C ASN A 5 9.11 17.40 15.37
N PHE A 6 7.82 17.57 15.68
CA PHE A 6 6.71 16.96 14.93
C PHE A 6 6.01 18.05 14.14
N LEU A 7 5.92 17.86 12.83
CA LEU A 7 5.18 18.74 11.92
C LEU A 7 3.85 18.04 11.60
N SER A 8 2.86 18.22 12.49
CA SER A 8 1.51 17.67 12.31
C SER A 8 0.78 18.45 11.23
N GLU A 9 -0.08 17.77 10.45
CA GLU A 9 -0.83 18.35 9.33
C GLU A 9 0.07 18.96 8.23
N TRP A 10 1.21 18.31 8.00
CA TRP A 10 2.10 18.59 6.88
C TRP A 10 2.06 17.45 5.87
N PHE A 11 2.06 17.79 4.59
CA PHE A 11 2.09 16.81 3.49
C PHE A 11 3.40 16.95 2.72
N ALA A 12 4.18 15.86 2.67
CA ALA A 12 5.40 15.78 1.86
C ALA A 12 5.02 15.52 0.39
N VAL A 13 5.49 16.38 -0.52
CA VAL A 13 5.11 16.36 -1.93
C VAL A 13 6.12 15.60 -2.77
N ASP A 14 7.40 16.03 -2.73
CA ASP A 14 8.47 15.45 -3.53
C ASP A 14 9.84 15.59 -2.84
N LEU A 15 10.75 14.68 -3.22
CA LEU A 15 12.16 14.76 -2.86
C LEU A 15 12.86 15.91 -3.58
N VAL A 16 13.82 16.54 -2.94
CA VAL A 16 14.71 17.52 -3.58
C VAL A 16 16.08 16.89 -3.78
N LEU A 17 16.48 16.74 -5.04
CA LEU A 17 17.79 16.23 -5.43
C LEU A 17 18.67 17.38 -5.91
N ASN A 18 19.96 17.34 -5.57
CA ASN A 18 20.94 18.24 -6.16
C ASN A 18 21.45 17.73 -7.52
N ASP A 19 22.33 18.46 -8.19
CA ASP A 19 22.89 18.11 -9.51
C ASP A 19 23.69 16.79 -9.49
N SER A 20 24.20 16.38 -8.32
CA SER A 20 24.87 15.10 -8.11
C SER A 20 23.91 13.94 -7.82
N LYS A 21 22.59 14.18 -7.89
CA LYS A 21 21.55 13.22 -7.58
C LYS A 21 21.53 12.73 -6.12
N GLN A 22 22.07 13.52 -5.19
CA GLN A 22 21.97 13.30 -3.75
C GLN A 22 20.64 13.91 -3.27
N VAL A 23 19.96 13.26 -2.33
CA VAL A 23 18.74 13.80 -1.71
C VAL A 23 19.11 14.81 -0.62
N THR A 24 18.59 16.02 -0.73
CA THR A 24 18.93 17.16 0.12
C THR A 24 17.80 17.58 1.05
N GLY A 25 16.65 16.92 0.94
CA GLY A 25 15.44 17.17 1.72
C GLY A 25 14.19 16.90 0.91
N VAL A 26 13.07 17.48 1.34
CA VAL A 26 11.75 17.33 0.72
C VAL A 26 11.06 18.68 0.57
N ILE A 27 10.21 18.80 -0.44
CA ILE A 27 9.16 19.80 -0.45
C ILE A 27 7.98 19.28 0.34
N ALA A 28 7.52 20.05 1.29
CA ALA A 28 6.30 19.78 2.03
C ALA A 28 5.46 21.06 2.15
N PHE A 29 4.16 20.93 2.30
CA PHE A 29 3.31 22.06 2.61
C PHE A 29 2.55 21.83 3.91
N GLU A 30 2.35 22.91 4.64
CA GLU A 30 1.48 22.96 5.80
C GLU A 30 0.02 23.02 5.33
N ILE A 31 -0.80 22.08 5.78
CA ILE A 31 -2.22 21.99 5.34
C ILE A 31 -3.01 23.20 5.84
N GLU A 32 -2.70 23.70 7.04
CA GLU A 32 -3.39 24.85 7.65
C GLU A 32 -3.22 26.13 6.83
N SER A 33 -2.01 26.49 6.44
CA SER A 33 -1.72 27.70 5.68
C SER A 33 -1.78 27.51 4.16
N GLY A 34 -1.49 26.31 3.70
CA GLY A 34 -1.31 25.96 2.29
C GLY A 34 0.04 26.38 1.71
N GLU A 35 0.95 26.91 2.54
CA GLU A 35 2.28 27.34 2.13
C GLU A 35 3.23 26.14 1.98
N ALA A 36 4.04 26.16 0.92
CA ALA A 36 5.04 25.13 0.63
C ALA A 36 6.42 25.56 1.12
N TYR A 37 7.14 24.59 1.69
CA TYR A 37 8.45 24.79 2.28
C TYR A 37 9.45 23.74 1.75
N PHE A 38 10.69 24.16 1.56
CA PHE A 38 11.79 23.24 1.41
C PHE A 38 12.34 22.87 2.79
N LEU A 39 12.12 21.64 3.20
CA LEU A 39 12.65 21.07 4.44
C LEU A 39 14.00 20.43 4.13
N LYS A 40 15.06 21.22 4.30
CA LYS A 40 16.44 20.77 4.07
C LYS A 40 16.86 19.74 5.10
N ALA A 41 17.47 18.64 4.65
CA ALA A 41 17.95 17.56 5.50
C ALA A 41 19.25 16.96 4.98
N LYS A 42 20.14 16.56 5.89
CA LYS A 42 21.35 15.79 5.56
C LYS A 42 21.05 14.30 5.32
N ALA A 43 19.95 13.80 5.89
CA ALA A 43 19.41 12.48 5.66
C ALA A 43 17.89 12.55 5.71
N THR A 44 17.25 11.98 4.71
CA THR A 44 15.78 11.85 4.60
C THR A 44 15.42 10.39 4.75
N VAL A 45 14.45 10.07 5.61
CA VAL A 45 13.97 8.70 5.78
C VAL A 45 12.51 8.63 5.31
N LEU A 46 12.25 7.81 4.29
CA LEU A 46 10.90 7.49 3.84
C LEU A 46 10.34 6.34 4.69
N ALA A 47 9.37 6.64 5.54
CA ALA A 47 8.67 5.69 6.40
C ALA A 47 7.15 5.87 6.27
N THR A 48 6.69 6.05 5.03
CA THR A 48 5.34 6.46 4.66
C THR A 48 4.32 5.31 4.63
N GLY A 49 4.77 4.08 4.92
CA GLY A 49 3.91 2.90 4.85
C GLY A 49 3.63 2.45 3.43
N GLY A 50 2.64 1.58 3.27
CA GLY A 50 2.27 0.99 1.99
C GLY A 50 1.37 1.86 1.12
N ALA A 51 0.88 1.26 0.04
CA ALA A 51 0.05 1.91 -0.98
C ALA A 51 -1.21 1.10 -1.32
N GLY A 52 -1.74 0.32 -0.37
CA GLY A 52 -2.87 -0.58 -0.64
C GLY A 52 -4.14 0.12 -1.11
N ARG A 53 -4.19 1.45 -1.04
CA ARG A 53 -5.29 2.26 -1.59
C ARG A 53 -5.34 2.31 -3.12
N ILE A 54 -4.39 1.68 -3.82
CA ILE A 54 -4.56 1.40 -5.25
C ILE A 54 -5.65 0.35 -5.53
N TYR A 55 -6.03 -0.46 -4.53
CA TYR A 55 -7.09 -1.48 -4.66
C TYR A 55 -8.43 -1.02 -4.08
N LYS A 56 -9.52 -1.49 -4.68
CA LYS A 56 -10.89 -1.24 -4.22
C LYS A 56 -11.13 -1.84 -2.83
N SER A 57 -10.71 -3.09 -2.63
CA SER A 57 -10.80 -3.78 -1.34
C SER A 57 -9.44 -3.84 -0.67
N THR A 58 -9.27 -3.09 0.41
CA THR A 58 -8.00 -3.01 1.15
C THR A 58 -8.23 -2.81 2.65
N THR A 59 -7.36 -3.42 3.47
CA THR A 59 -7.31 -3.22 4.92
C THR A 59 -6.52 -1.96 5.29
N ASN A 60 -5.88 -1.34 4.33
CA ASN A 60 -5.02 -0.16 4.56
C ASN A 60 -5.83 1.08 4.95
N ALA A 61 -5.26 1.89 5.82
CA ALA A 61 -5.82 3.19 6.18
C ALA A 61 -5.95 4.11 4.95
N LEU A 62 -6.82 5.11 5.03
CA LEU A 62 -7.06 6.05 3.93
C LEU A 62 -5.80 6.79 3.48
N ILE A 63 -4.87 7.00 4.39
CA ILE A 63 -3.60 7.69 4.18
C ILE A 63 -2.50 6.80 3.55
N ASN A 64 -2.75 5.50 3.33
CA ASN A 64 -1.76 4.60 2.71
C ASN A 64 -1.81 4.72 1.18
N THR A 65 -1.38 5.85 0.68
CA THR A 65 -1.45 6.26 -0.73
C THR A 65 -0.12 6.15 -1.49
N GLY A 66 0.92 5.59 -0.83
CA GLY A 66 2.20 5.31 -1.47
C GLY A 66 3.07 6.54 -1.68
N ASP A 67 2.95 7.54 -0.81
CA ASP A 67 3.59 8.85 -0.99
C ASP A 67 5.10 8.75 -1.15
N GLY A 68 5.78 7.99 -0.28
CA GLY A 68 7.24 7.80 -0.38
C GLY A 68 7.66 7.07 -1.66
N THR A 69 6.91 6.03 -2.06
CA THR A 69 7.18 5.28 -3.29
C THR A 69 6.92 6.15 -4.52
N GLY A 70 5.84 6.93 -4.53
CA GLY A 70 5.55 7.90 -5.60
C GLY A 70 6.63 8.97 -5.72
N MET A 71 7.10 9.53 -4.59
CA MET A 71 8.22 10.47 -4.57
C MET A 71 9.51 9.85 -5.13
N ALA A 72 9.80 8.60 -4.78
CA ALA A 72 10.98 7.90 -5.28
C ALA A 72 10.91 7.68 -6.81
N LEU A 73 9.75 7.24 -7.32
CA LEU A 73 9.52 7.05 -8.76
C LEU A 73 9.68 8.35 -9.53
N ARG A 74 9.07 9.45 -9.08
CA ARG A 74 9.20 10.77 -9.73
C ARG A 74 10.62 11.33 -9.66
N ALA A 75 11.38 10.94 -8.65
CA ALA A 75 12.81 11.26 -8.56
C ALA A 75 13.68 10.42 -9.51
N GLY A 76 13.09 9.51 -10.29
CA GLY A 76 13.80 8.59 -11.20
C GLY A 76 14.55 7.47 -10.49
N LEU A 77 14.16 7.14 -9.26
CA LEU A 77 14.76 6.07 -8.47
C LEU A 77 14.08 4.72 -8.76
N ALA A 78 14.82 3.64 -8.60
CA ALA A 78 14.30 2.29 -8.78
C ALA A 78 13.30 1.91 -7.68
N VAL A 79 12.35 1.05 -8.04
CA VAL A 79 11.49 0.30 -7.12
C VAL A 79 11.61 -1.19 -7.42
N GLN A 80 11.27 -2.05 -6.46
CA GLN A 80 11.49 -3.49 -6.56
C GLN A 80 10.26 -4.25 -6.12
N ASP A 81 9.96 -5.38 -6.80
CA ASP A 81 8.91 -6.34 -6.44
C ASP A 81 7.51 -5.71 -6.26
N MET A 82 7.20 -4.68 -7.03
CA MET A 82 5.97 -3.89 -6.89
C MET A 82 4.69 -4.69 -7.11
N GLU A 83 4.76 -5.81 -7.82
CA GLU A 83 3.64 -6.73 -8.05
C GLU A 83 3.37 -7.67 -6.87
N MET A 84 4.25 -7.72 -5.88
CA MET A 84 4.15 -8.63 -4.73
C MET A 84 3.24 -8.02 -3.64
N TRP A 85 1.94 -8.23 -3.81
CA TRP A 85 0.90 -7.82 -2.86
C TRP A 85 0.35 -9.02 -2.12
N GLN A 86 0.29 -8.93 -0.78
CA GLN A 86 -0.37 -9.92 0.05
C GLN A 86 -1.86 -9.56 0.19
N PHE A 87 -2.74 -10.49 -0.17
CA PHE A 87 -4.17 -10.40 0.09
C PHE A 87 -4.50 -11.16 1.36
N HIS A 88 -5.12 -10.49 2.33
CA HIS A 88 -5.64 -11.14 3.52
C HIS A 88 -7.01 -11.76 3.21
N PRO A 89 -7.25 -13.03 3.58
CA PRO A 89 -8.51 -13.71 3.23
C PRO A 89 -9.75 -13.03 3.78
N THR A 90 -9.68 -12.51 4.98
CA THR A 90 -10.84 -12.09 5.76
C THR A 90 -10.86 -10.58 6.03
N GLY A 91 -11.01 -9.77 4.98
CA GLY A 91 -11.49 -8.39 5.09
C GLY A 91 -13.02 -8.37 5.10
N ILE A 92 -13.65 -7.51 5.90
CA ILE A 92 -15.11 -7.33 5.88
C ILE A 92 -15.52 -6.82 4.50
N HIS A 93 -16.43 -7.52 3.85
CA HIS A 93 -16.96 -7.16 2.55
C HIS A 93 -17.55 -5.74 2.56
N GLY A 94 -17.23 -4.94 1.57
CA GLY A 94 -17.66 -3.54 1.44
C GLY A 94 -16.88 -2.53 2.28
N ALA A 95 -16.36 -2.93 3.45
CA ALA A 95 -15.62 -2.04 4.36
C ALA A 95 -14.08 -2.19 4.27
N GLY A 96 -13.58 -3.36 3.86
CA GLY A 96 -12.15 -3.67 3.86
C GLY A 96 -11.52 -3.86 5.23
N THR A 97 -12.28 -3.68 6.32
CA THR A 97 -11.77 -3.79 7.69
C THR A 97 -11.30 -5.21 7.99
N LEU A 98 -10.10 -5.33 8.57
CA LEU A 98 -9.47 -6.61 8.83
C LEU A 98 -10.18 -7.41 9.91
N VAL A 99 -10.61 -8.64 9.58
CA VAL A 99 -10.94 -9.68 10.56
C VAL A 99 -9.72 -10.56 10.75
N THR A 100 -9.14 -10.51 11.95
CA THR A 100 -7.86 -11.19 12.24
C THR A 100 -7.89 -12.69 11.97
N GLU A 101 -6.76 -13.23 11.54
CA GLU A 101 -6.54 -14.67 11.38
C GLU A 101 -6.81 -15.46 12.67
N GLY A 102 -6.68 -14.81 13.84
CA GLY A 102 -7.02 -15.38 15.14
C GLY A 102 -8.44 -15.94 15.22
N CYS A 103 -9.40 -15.40 14.45
CA CYS A 103 -10.76 -15.94 14.38
C CYS A 103 -10.78 -17.40 13.89
N ARG A 104 -9.97 -17.69 12.86
CA ARG A 104 -9.83 -19.06 12.35
C ARG A 104 -8.99 -19.92 13.29
N GLY A 105 -8.03 -19.31 13.99
CA GLY A 105 -7.27 -19.98 15.07
C GLY A 105 -8.11 -20.40 16.27
N GLU A 106 -9.15 -19.63 16.61
CA GLU A 106 -10.13 -19.98 17.68
C GLU A 106 -11.19 -20.99 17.19
N GLY A 107 -11.14 -21.45 15.94
CA GLY A 107 -12.03 -22.47 15.39
C GLY A 107 -13.07 -21.95 14.39
N GLY A 108 -13.00 -20.68 13.99
CA GLY A 108 -13.81 -20.14 12.90
C GLY A 108 -13.46 -20.76 11.55
N TYR A 109 -14.43 -20.86 10.65
CA TYR A 109 -14.22 -21.42 9.32
C TYR A 109 -15.02 -20.69 8.24
N LEU A 110 -14.57 -20.84 6.99
CA LEU A 110 -15.15 -20.20 5.82
C LEU A 110 -16.20 -21.11 5.17
N ILE A 111 -17.30 -20.51 4.74
CA ILE A 111 -18.35 -21.19 3.99
C ILE A 111 -18.73 -20.41 2.72
N ASN A 112 -19.12 -21.14 1.68
CA ASN A 112 -19.72 -20.61 0.47
C ASN A 112 -21.25 -20.48 0.60
N LYS A 113 -21.94 -20.08 -0.48
CA LYS A 113 -23.41 -19.92 -0.50
C LYS A 113 -24.20 -21.20 -0.19
N ASP A 114 -23.61 -22.35 -0.44
CA ASP A 114 -24.25 -23.65 -0.23
C ASP A 114 -24.00 -24.18 1.21
N GLY A 115 -23.31 -23.37 2.05
CA GLY A 115 -22.94 -23.73 3.41
C GLY A 115 -21.76 -24.71 3.49
N GLU A 116 -21.10 -24.99 2.38
CA GLU A 116 -19.94 -25.89 2.32
C GLU A 116 -18.71 -25.21 2.96
N ARG A 117 -18.04 -25.91 3.86
CA ARG A 117 -16.70 -25.55 4.36
C ARG A 117 -15.65 -25.90 3.31
N PHE A 118 -15.55 -25.07 2.26
CA PHE A 118 -14.79 -25.35 1.05
C PHE A 118 -13.27 -25.53 1.27
N MET A 119 -12.72 -24.98 2.35
CA MET A 119 -11.29 -25.16 2.66
C MET A 119 -10.91 -26.63 2.93
N GLU A 120 -11.84 -27.49 3.29
CA GLU A 120 -11.59 -28.92 3.41
C GLU A 120 -11.28 -29.59 2.06
N ARG A 121 -11.78 -29.02 0.95
CA ARG A 121 -11.52 -29.47 -0.42
C ARG A 121 -10.20 -28.91 -0.95
N TYR A 122 -9.90 -27.62 -0.68
CA TYR A 122 -8.70 -26.97 -1.21
C TYR A 122 -7.43 -27.25 -0.41
N ALA A 123 -7.55 -27.42 0.90
CA ALA A 123 -6.43 -27.67 1.80
C ALA A 123 -6.81 -28.68 2.89
N PRO A 124 -6.94 -29.98 2.55
CA PRO A 124 -7.51 -31.00 3.46
C PRO A 124 -6.81 -31.10 4.83
N ASN A 125 -5.51 -30.85 4.89
CA ASN A 125 -4.72 -30.96 6.11
C ASN A 125 -4.82 -29.69 6.98
N ALA A 126 -4.54 -28.53 6.42
CA ALA A 126 -4.49 -27.24 7.15
C ALA A 126 -5.86 -26.55 7.21
N LYS A 127 -6.78 -26.89 6.31
CA LYS A 127 -8.12 -26.31 6.18
C LYS A 127 -8.07 -24.76 6.21
N ASP A 128 -8.87 -24.14 7.06
CA ASP A 128 -8.95 -22.69 7.22
C ASP A 128 -7.68 -22.05 7.84
N LEU A 129 -6.73 -22.87 8.32
CA LEU A 129 -5.41 -22.45 8.82
C LEU A 129 -4.31 -22.59 7.77
N ALA A 130 -4.65 -22.87 6.53
CA ALA A 130 -3.70 -22.78 5.42
C ALA A 130 -3.14 -21.35 5.28
N SER A 131 -2.02 -21.19 4.57
CA SER A 131 -1.40 -19.89 4.35
C SER A 131 -2.38 -18.89 3.71
N ARG A 132 -2.20 -17.61 3.97
CA ARG A 132 -3.12 -16.54 3.55
C ARG A 132 -3.39 -16.55 2.05
N ASP A 133 -2.37 -16.78 1.24
CA ASP A 133 -2.48 -16.87 -0.21
C ASP A 133 -3.31 -18.06 -0.67
N VAL A 134 -3.17 -19.24 -0.05
CA VAL A 134 -3.98 -20.42 -0.35
C VAL A 134 -5.44 -20.14 -0.02
N VAL A 135 -5.73 -19.59 1.16
CA VAL A 135 -7.11 -19.29 1.56
C VAL A 135 -7.72 -18.21 0.66
N ALA A 136 -6.99 -17.14 0.38
CA ALA A 136 -7.47 -16.05 -0.49
C ALA A 136 -7.77 -16.55 -1.91
N ARG A 137 -6.90 -17.37 -2.50
CA ARG A 137 -7.15 -17.98 -3.82
C ARG A 137 -8.36 -18.91 -3.79
N SER A 138 -8.50 -19.73 -2.77
CA SER A 138 -9.66 -20.63 -2.64
C SER A 138 -10.98 -19.86 -2.57
N MET A 139 -11.02 -18.77 -1.79
CA MET A 139 -12.18 -17.88 -1.72
C MET A 139 -12.52 -17.26 -3.08
N MET A 140 -11.50 -16.76 -3.79
CA MET A 140 -11.72 -16.17 -5.12
C MET A 140 -12.21 -17.20 -6.13
N LEU A 141 -11.76 -18.47 -6.06
CA LEU A 141 -12.29 -19.54 -6.90
C LEU A 141 -13.78 -19.79 -6.60
N GLU A 142 -14.18 -19.82 -5.32
CA GLU A 142 -15.61 -19.94 -4.96
C GLU A 142 -16.45 -18.80 -5.56
N ILE A 143 -15.94 -17.57 -5.51
CA ILE A 143 -16.59 -16.38 -6.06
C ILE A 143 -16.69 -16.47 -7.58
N ILE A 144 -15.57 -16.72 -8.28
CA ILE A 144 -15.50 -16.77 -9.74
C ILE A 144 -16.37 -17.89 -10.31
N GLU A 145 -16.43 -19.05 -9.66
CA GLU A 145 -17.25 -20.19 -10.06
C GLU A 145 -18.73 -20.04 -9.64
N GLY A 146 -19.13 -18.86 -9.13
CA GLY A 146 -20.51 -18.52 -8.80
C GLY A 146 -21.05 -19.16 -7.52
N ARG A 147 -20.17 -19.66 -6.65
CA ARG A 147 -20.50 -20.14 -5.30
C ARG A 147 -20.31 -19.09 -4.20
N GLY A 148 -20.02 -17.85 -4.58
CA GLY A 148 -20.01 -16.72 -3.66
C GLY A 148 -21.35 -16.47 -2.99
N CYS A 149 -21.33 -15.83 -1.84
CA CYS A 149 -22.48 -15.49 -1.01
C CYS A 149 -23.07 -14.11 -1.37
N GLY A 150 -24.26 -13.83 -0.87
CA GLY A 150 -24.97 -12.58 -1.09
C GLY A 150 -25.60 -12.44 -2.48
N PRO A 151 -26.31 -11.33 -2.72
CA PRO A 151 -26.98 -11.09 -3.99
C PRO A 151 -26.03 -11.02 -5.19
N GLU A 152 -24.88 -10.39 -4.99
CA GLU A 152 -23.85 -10.18 -6.03
C GLU A 152 -22.90 -11.38 -6.16
N LYS A 153 -22.97 -12.36 -5.24
CA LYS A 153 -22.10 -13.55 -5.21
C LYS A 153 -20.60 -13.22 -5.15
N ASP A 154 -20.23 -12.14 -4.48
CA ASP A 154 -18.92 -11.52 -4.52
C ASP A 154 -18.12 -11.66 -3.22
N HIS A 155 -18.60 -12.43 -2.25
CA HIS A 155 -17.94 -12.69 -0.97
C HIS A 155 -18.19 -14.10 -0.46
N CYS A 156 -17.52 -14.50 0.62
CA CYS A 156 -17.76 -15.70 1.39
C CYS A 156 -18.22 -15.32 2.81
N PHE A 157 -18.63 -16.30 3.60
CA PHE A 157 -18.93 -16.07 5.01
C PHE A 157 -17.89 -16.70 5.93
N LEU A 158 -17.46 -15.94 6.95
CA LEU A 158 -16.70 -16.45 8.09
C LEU A 158 -17.67 -16.79 9.22
N LYS A 159 -17.77 -18.07 9.55
CA LYS A 159 -18.68 -18.61 10.56
C LYS A 159 -17.99 -18.68 11.91
N LEU A 160 -18.56 -18.03 12.92
CA LEU A 160 -18.08 -17.98 14.31
C LEU A 160 -19.16 -18.32 15.34
N ASP A 161 -20.45 -18.28 14.98
CA ASP A 161 -21.62 -18.48 15.86
C ASP A 161 -21.57 -19.81 16.62
N HIS A 162 -21.01 -20.87 16.01
CA HIS A 162 -20.86 -22.18 16.65
C HIS A 162 -19.89 -22.17 17.86
N LEU A 163 -19.05 -21.11 18.00
CA LEU A 163 -18.12 -20.97 19.13
C LEU A 163 -18.83 -20.46 20.41
N GLY A 164 -20.01 -19.87 20.26
CA GLY A 164 -20.82 -19.32 21.34
C GLY A 164 -20.38 -17.91 21.78
N ALA A 165 -21.36 -17.13 22.24
CA ALA A 165 -21.16 -15.72 22.61
C ALA A 165 -20.13 -15.53 23.73
N GLU A 166 -20.04 -16.44 24.70
CA GLU A 166 -19.10 -16.35 25.84
C GLU A 166 -17.65 -16.38 25.34
N LEU A 167 -17.30 -17.32 24.44
CA LEU A 167 -15.96 -17.41 23.86
C LEU A 167 -15.65 -16.19 23.01
N LEU A 168 -16.58 -15.75 22.17
CA LEU A 168 -16.40 -14.58 21.30
C LEU A 168 -16.14 -13.31 22.11
N HIS A 169 -16.91 -13.05 23.16
CA HIS A 169 -16.68 -11.90 24.03
C HIS A 169 -15.37 -11.96 24.81
N LYS A 170 -14.93 -13.16 25.20
CA LYS A 170 -13.68 -13.34 25.96
C LYS A 170 -12.42 -13.31 25.09
N ARG A 171 -12.45 -13.94 23.93
CA ARG A 171 -11.26 -14.15 23.08
C ARG A 171 -11.19 -13.21 21.89
N LEU A 172 -12.33 -12.77 21.38
CA LEU A 172 -12.46 -11.96 20.16
C LEU A 172 -13.34 -10.70 20.35
N PRO A 173 -13.21 -9.95 21.49
CA PRO A 173 -14.12 -8.83 21.78
C PRO A 173 -14.05 -7.75 20.69
N GLY A 174 -12.84 -7.41 20.21
CA GLY A 174 -12.66 -6.42 19.15
C GLY A 174 -13.27 -6.84 17.82
N ILE A 175 -13.27 -8.14 17.49
CA ILE A 175 -13.88 -8.64 16.26
C ILE A 175 -15.40 -8.59 16.34
N THR A 176 -15.97 -8.88 17.51
CA THR A 176 -17.42 -8.75 17.75
C THR A 176 -17.87 -7.30 17.51
N GLU A 177 -17.12 -6.33 18.02
CA GLU A 177 -17.42 -4.91 17.83
C GLU A 177 -17.23 -4.47 16.36
N LEU A 178 -16.14 -4.86 15.72
CA LEU A 178 -15.86 -4.56 14.30
C LEU A 178 -16.95 -5.12 13.39
N SER A 179 -17.41 -6.35 13.64
CA SER A 179 -18.46 -6.98 12.84
C SER A 179 -19.79 -6.25 12.98
N LYS A 180 -20.16 -5.84 14.21
CA LYS A 180 -21.35 -5.04 14.44
C LYS A 180 -21.29 -3.67 13.77
N THR A 181 -20.13 -3.03 13.81
CA THR A 181 -19.93 -1.69 13.29
C THR A 181 -19.87 -1.68 11.75
N PHE A 182 -19.10 -2.57 11.14
CA PHE A 182 -18.79 -2.51 9.72
C PHE A 182 -19.52 -3.53 8.86
N ALA A 183 -19.94 -4.66 9.40
CA ALA A 183 -20.73 -5.67 8.70
C ALA A 183 -22.21 -5.66 9.12
N HIS A 184 -22.54 -4.91 10.16
CA HIS A 184 -23.91 -4.85 10.75
C HIS A 184 -24.44 -6.21 11.21
N VAL A 185 -23.55 -7.13 11.60
CA VAL A 185 -23.90 -8.46 12.11
C VAL A 185 -23.28 -8.72 13.47
N ASP A 186 -24.02 -9.42 14.33
CA ASP A 186 -23.45 -10.02 15.54
C ASP A 186 -22.85 -11.39 15.17
N PRO A 187 -21.53 -11.60 15.30
CA PRO A 187 -20.91 -12.87 14.94
C PRO A 187 -21.30 -14.05 15.84
N ALA A 188 -21.99 -13.79 16.95
CA ALA A 188 -22.58 -14.83 17.78
C ALA A 188 -23.85 -15.44 17.16
N ASP A 189 -24.54 -14.70 16.30
CA ASP A 189 -25.82 -15.10 15.69
C ASP A 189 -25.73 -15.33 14.19
N HIS A 190 -24.85 -14.58 13.50
CA HIS A 190 -24.75 -14.58 12.04
C HIS A 190 -23.28 -14.59 11.57
N PRO A 191 -22.97 -15.24 10.42
CA PRO A 191 -21.64 -15.24 9.87
C PRO A 191 -21.26 -13.86 9.33
N ILE A 192 -19.93 -13.54 9.38
CA ILE A 192 -19.38 -12.28 8.91
C ILE A 192 -19.15 -12.39 7.39
N PRO A 193 -19.66 -11.45 6.55
CA PRO A 193 -19.31 -11.41 5.14
C PRO A 193 -17.86 -10.96 4.95
N VAL A 194 -17.05 -11.77 4.28
CA VAL A 194 -15.61 -11.54 4.10
C VAL A 194 -15.19 -11.77 2.66
N VAL A 195 -14.18 -11.03 2.21
CA VAL A 195 -13.62 -11.12 0.86
C VAL A 195 -12.09 -10.98 0.94
N PRO A 196 -11.32 -11.62 0.04
CA PRO A 196 -9.89 -11.37 -0.07
C PRO A 196 -9.60 -9.89 -0.30
N THR A 197 -8.78 -9.30 0.55
CA THR A 197 -8.59 -7.86 0.66
C THR A 197 -7.09 -7.55 0.65
N CYS A 198 -6.67 -6.59 -0.17
CA CYS A 198 -5.27 -6.15 -0.22
C CYS A 198 -4.81 -5.70 1.18
N HIS A 199 -3.67 -6.20 1.62
CA HIS A 199 -3.25 -6.05 3.02
C HIS A 199 -1.85 -5.49 3.20
N TYR A 200 -0.85 -5.95 2.41
CA TYR A 200 0.54 -5.58 2.59
C TYR A 200 1.32 -5.62 1.27
N ALA A 201 2.16 -4.59 1.05
CA ALA A 201 3.13 -4.56 -0.04
C ALA A 201 4.44 -5.20 0.42
N MET A 202 4.89 -6.28 -0.22
CA MET A 202 6.22 -6.86 0.02
C MET A 202 7.30 -6.12 -0.76
N GLY A 203 6.96 -5.56 -1.91
CA GLY A 203 7.80 -4.68 -2.71
C GLY A 203 7.82 -3.24 -2.21
N GLY A 204 8.61 -2.39 -2.86
CA GLY A 204 8.73 -0.99 -2.53
C GLY A 204 10.08 -0.40 -2.96
N ILE A 205 10.57 0.57 -2.21
CA ILE A 205 11.86 1.24 -2.43
C ILE A 205 12.99 0.30 -1.99
N PRO A 206 13.89 -0.15 -2.90
CA PRO A 206 14.94 -1.10 -2.55
C PRO A 206 15.94 -0.49 -1.57
N THR A 207 16.29 -1.25 -0.54
CA THR A 207 17.26 -0.83 0.47
C THR A 207 18.26 -1.92 0.80
N ASN A 208 19.44 -1.51 1.26
CA ASN A 208 20.35 -2.41 1.92
C ASN A 208 19.97 -2.63 3.40
N VAL A 209 20.73 -3.45 4.11
CA VAL A 209 20.49 -3.78 5.53
C VAL A 209 20.61 -2.56 6.49
N HIS A 210 21.14 -1.46 6.02
CA HIS A 210 21.25 -0.20 6.74
C HIS A 210 20.14 0.80 6.41
N GLY A 211 19.14 0.37 5.62
CA GLY A 211 18.05 1.22 5.19
C GLY A 211 18.42 2.26 4.15
N GLN A 212 19.66 2.27 3.63
CA GLN A 212 20.06 3.17 2.55
C GLN A 212 19.35 2.75 1.26
N VAL A 213 18.72 3.70 0.59
CA VAL A 213 18.03 3.47 -0.69
C VAL A 213 19.05 3.12 -1.77
N LEU A 214 18.71 2.11 -2.56
CA LEU A 214 19.49 1.63 -3.70
C LEU A 214 18.83 2.05 -5.01
N THR A 215 19.65 2.31 -6.01
CA THR A 215 19.20 2.45 -7.40
C THR A 215 20.14 1.67 -8.30
N GLN A 216 19.66 1.26 -9.47
CA GLN A 216 20.45 0.46 -10.38
C GLN A 216 21.28 1.34 -11.31
N GLN A 217 22.53 0.97 -11.54
CA GLN A 217 23.39 1.56 -12.56
C GLN A 217 23.18 0.91 -13.92
N THR A 218 23.71 1.53 -14.95
CA THR A 218 23.61 1.02 -16.33
C THR A 218 24.26 -0.35 -16.55
N ASP A 219 25.20 -0.74 -15.71
CA ASP A 219 25.85 -2.06 -15.72
C ASP A 219 25.09 -3.11 -14.89
N GLY A 220 23.95 -2.74 -14.29
CA GLY A 220 23.13 -3.60 -13.46
C GLY A 220 23.56 -3.69 -11.99
N SER A 221 24.64 -2.99 -11.59
CA SER A 221 25.06 -2.96 -10.19
C SER A 221 24.23 -1.97 -9.37
N ASP A 222 24.12 -2.25 -8.07
CA ASP A 222 23.44 -1.36 -7.14
C ASP A 222 24.33 -0.17 -6.75
N LYS A 223 23.70 0.99 -6.65
CA LYS A 223 24.31 2.23 -6.14
C LYS A 223 23.47 2.80 -5.02
N VAL A 224 24.13 3.20 -3.93
CA VAL A 224 23.45 3.92 -2.84
C VAL A 224 23.05 5.33 -3.30
N VAL A 225 21.82 5.72 -3.01
CA VAL A 225 21.31 7.08 -3.18
C VAL A 225 21.68 7.88 -1.93
N GLU A 226 22.68 8.73 -2.04
CA GLU A 226 23.18 9.50 -0.91
C GLU A 226 22.11 10.43 -0.34
N GLY A 227 22.02 10.50 0.98
CA GLY A 227 21.05 11.32 1.70
C GLY A 227 19.66 10.71 1.80
N LEU A 228 19.40 9.50 1.23
CA LEU A 228 18.10 8.88 1.25
C LEU A 228 18.11 7.48 1.92
N TYR A 229 17.14 7.29 2.80
CA TYR A 229 16.85 6.03 3.51
C TYR A 229 15.38 5.70 3.36
N ALA A 230 15.05 4.42 3.49
CA ALA A 230 13.67 3.97 3.62
C ALA A 230 13.57 2.82 4.63
N ALA A 231 12.44 2.71 5.32
CA ALA A 231 12.20 1.67 6.30
C ALA A 231 10.69 1.33 6.39
N GLY A 232 10.38 0.13 6.83
CA GLY A 232 9.02 -0.37 6.94
C GLY A 232 8.37 -0.67 5.59
N GLU A 233 7.05 -0.67 5.52
CA GLU A 233 6.31 -1.10 4.33
C GLU A 233 6.55 -0.23 3.08
N ALA A 234 7.12 0.96 3.21
CA ALA A 234 7.57 1.76 2.06
C ALA A 234 8.85 1.20 1.41
N ALA A 235 9.66 0.42 2.16
CA ALA A 235 10.94 -0.12 1.75
C ALA A 235 10.83 -1.59 1.31
N CYS A 236 11.71 -2.00 0.41
CA CYS A 236 11.93 -3.39 0.04
C CYS A 236 13.35 -3.81 0.39
N VAL A 237 13.53 -4.42 1.56
CA VAL A 237 14.80 -5.02 1.98
C VAL A 237 14.88 -6.51 1.63
N SER A 238 13.90 -7.01 0.87
CA SER A 238 13.80 -8.39 0.33
C SER A 238 13.70 -9.51 1.38
N VAL A 239 13.18 -9.21 2.59
CA VAL A 239 13.06 -10.22 3.66
C VAL A 239 11.72 -10.96 3.67
N HIS A 240 10.74 -10.51 2.89
CA HIS A 240 9.40 -11.09 2.89
C HIS A 240 9.13 -12.06 1.75
N GLY A 241 9.92 -12.00 0.67
CA GLY A 241 9.65 -12.75 -0.55
C GLY A 241 8.28 -12.40 -1.14
N GLY A 242 7.64 -13.36 -1.79
CA GLY A 242 6.31 -13.16 -2.40
C GLY A 242 5.12 -13.25 -1.44
N ASN A 243 5.34 -13.65 -0.16
CA ASN A 243 4.26 -13.83 0.81
C ASN A 243 4.77 -13.69 2.25
N ARG A 244 4.53 -12.55 2.87
CA ARG A 244 4.97 -12.22 4.22
C ARG A 244 4.30 -13.09 5.28
N LEU A 245 5.08 -13.61 6.22
CA LEU A 245 4.55 -14.30 7.40
C LEU A 245 3.84 -13.33 8.35
N GLY A 246 2.79 -13.81 9.01
CA GLY A 246 2.05 -13.04 10.00
C GLY A 246 2.95 -12.48 11.11
N GLY A 247 2.81 -11.19 11.42
CA GLY A 247 3.61 -10.49 12.43
C GLY A 247 4.98 -9.98 11.96
N ASN A 248 5.55 -10.51 10.87
CA ASN A 248 6.89 -10.12 10.41
C ASN A 248 6.99 -8.65 9.95
N SER A 249 5.88 -7.99 9.59
CA SER A 249 5.91 -6.55 9.33
C SER A 249 6.38 -5.75 10.54
N LEU A 250 5.96 -6.12 11.74
CA LEU A 250 6.39 -5.43 12.97
C LEU A 250 7.87 -5.63 13.26
N LEU A 251 8.42 -6.83 12.97
CA LEU A 251 9.84 -7.10 13.12
C LEU A 251 10.66 -6.27 12.13
N ASP A 252 10.22 -6.21 10.88
CA ASP A 252 10.82 -5.39 9.82
C ASP A 252 10.93 -3.93 10.24
N LEU A 253 9.81 -3.30 10.66
CA LEU A 253 9.76 -1.92 11.12
C LEU A 253 10.82 -1.63 12.22
N VAL A 254 10.90 -2.51 13.22
CA VAL A 254 11.80 -2.32 14.37
C VAL A 254 13.26 -2.56 13.98
N VAL A 255 13.54 -3.63 13.23
CA VAL A 255 14.91 -4.03 12.89
C VAL A 255 15.54 -3.01 11.93
N PHE A 256 14.88 -2.77 10.79
CA PHE A 256 15.47 -1.91 9.75
C PHE A 256 15.32 -0.42 10.05
N GLY A 257 14.25 0.00 10.74
CA GLY A 257 14.15 1.37 11.24
C GLY A 257 15.26 1.71 12.25
N ARG A 258 15.57 0.77 13.15
CA ARG A 258 16.71 0.93 14.08
C ARG A 258 18.05 0.90 13.34
N SER A 259 18.23 0.01 12.37
CA SER A 259 19.46 -0.09 11.57
C SER A 259 19.72 1.21 10.80
N ALA A 260 18.71 1.77 10.17
CA ALA A 260 18.79 3.06 9.49
C ALA A 260 19.20 4.20 10.46
N GLY A 261 18.56 4.27 11.62
CA GLY A 261 18.88 5.28 12.63
C GLY A 261 20.34 5.21 13.12
N LEU A 262 20.86 4.00 13.39
CA LEU A 262 22.24 3.81 13.79
C LEU A 262 23.24 4.17 12.68
N HIS A 263 22.93 3.78 11.43
CA HIS A 263 23.78 4.12 10.30
C HIS A 263 23.82 5.63 10.04
N ILE A 264 22.69 6.31 10.16
CA ILE A 264 22.62 7.78 10.04
C ILE A 264 23.47 8.44 11.13
N GLU A 265 23.38 7.98 12.39
CA GLU A 265 24.19 8.51 13.49
C GLU A 265 25.70 8.36 13.23
N ASP A 266 26.13 7.19 12.78
CA ASP A 266 27.54 6.92 12.48
C ASP A 266 28.03 7.73 11.27
N SER A 267 27.21 7.87 10.25
CA SER A 267 27.50 8.71 9.08
C SER A 267 27.66 10.17 9.45
N PHE A 268 26.86 10.68 10.38
CA PHE A 268 27.02 12.06 10.89
C PHE A 268 28.31 12.26 11.66
N LYS A 269 28.75 11.28 12.43
CA LYS A 269 30.06 11.33 13.13
C LYS A 269 31.23 11.37 12.15
N GLN A 270 31.06 10.70 10.99
CA GLN A 270 32.09 10.69 9.92
C GLN A 270 32.06 11.93 9.03
N GLY A 271 31.02 12.75 9.11
CA GLY A 271 30.79 13.94 8.30
C GLY A 271 30.16 13.65 6.95
N ILE A 272 28.80 13.68 6.89
CA ILE A 272 28.10 13.59 5.61
C ILE A 272 28.29 14.87 4.81
N GLY A 273 28.86 14.75 3.61
CA GLY A 273 29.02 15.84 2.66
C GLY A 273 27.93 15.80 1.59
N ILE A 274 26.81 16.48 1.82
CA ILE A 274 25.76 16.66 0.81
C ILE A 274 25.84 18.10 0.30
N SER A 275 25.97 18.25 -1.02
CA SER A 275 26.01 19.56 -1.68
C SER A 275 24.63 20.24 -1.64
N GLU A 276 24.63 21.56 -1.62
CA GLU A 276 23.39 22.34 -1.64
C GLU A 276 22.64 22.14 -2.98
N PRO A 277 21.29 22.10 -2.96
CA PRO A 277 20.51 22.10 -4.19
C PRO A 277 20.50 23.51 -4.79
N THR A 278 20.34 23.58 -6.11
CA THR A 278 20.08 24.83 -6.81
C THR A 278 18.62 25.26 -6.69
N THR A 279 18.32 26.50 -7.05
CA THR A 279 16.93 26.96 -7.12
C THR A 279 16.14 26.15 -8.16
N GLU A 280 16.77 25.72 -9.27
CA GLU A 280 16.20 24.87 -10.28
C GLU A 280 15.78 23.51 -9.71
N ASN A 281 16.64 22.88 -8.91
CA ASN A 281 16.33 21.60 -8.25
C ASN A 281 15.08 21.73 -7.35
N ILE A 282 14.97 22.81 -6.58
CA ILE A 282 13.82 23.07 -5.72
C ILE A 282 12.55 23.30 -6.55
N ASN A 283 12.64 24.09 -7.62
CA ASN A 283 11.51 24.39 -8.50
C ASN A 283 10.99 23.13 -9.23
N GLU A 284 11.89 22.20 -9.59
CA GLU A 284 11.48 20.92 -10.16
C GLU A 284 10.53 20.15 -9.23
N SER A 285 10.91 20.07 -7.95
CA SER A 285 10.10 19.37 -6.93
C SER A 285 8.79 20.11 -6.57
N LEU A 286 8.61 21.36 -7.00
CA LEU A 286 7.35 22.11 -6.85
C LEU A 286 6.37 21.89 -8.01
N LYS A 287 6.77 21.21 -9.10
CA LYS A 287 5.92 21.07 -10.29
C LYS A 287 4.58 20.44 -10.02
N ASN A 288 4.53 19.37 -9.22
CA ASN A 288 3.29 18.66 -8.94
C ASN A 288 2.29 19.51 -8.16
N ILE A 289 2.74 20.22 -7.12
CA ILE A 289 1.86 21.10 -6.36
C ILE A 289 1.36 22.26 -7.24
N ASN A 290 2.22 22.82 -8.09
CA ASN A 290 1.85 23.87 -9.02
C ASN A 290 0.85 23.38 -10.07
N ARG A 291 1.04 22.18 -10.62
CA ARG A 291 0.12 21.55 -11.57
C ARG A 291 -1.28 21.38 -10.98
N VAL A 292 -1.38 20.82 -9.79
CA VAL A 292 -2.66 20.63 -9.09
C VAL A 292 -3.34 21.95 -8.79
N ASN A 293 -2.59 22.97 -8.36
CA ASN A 293 -3.14 24.30 -8.05
C ASN A 293 -3.65 25.04 -9.28
N SER A 294 -3.03 24.86 -10.45
CA SER A 294 -3.33 25.62 -11.67
C SER A 294 -4.46 25.03 -12.51
N SER A 295 -4.88 23.80 -12.25
CA SER A 295 -5.94 23.15 -13.04
C SER A 295 -7.30 23.82 -12.85
N LEU A 296 -7.95 24.20 -13.95
CA LEU A 296 -9.22 24.91 -13.97
C LEU A 296 -10.41 24.05 -14.38
N GLU A 297 -10.17 23.02 -15.20
CA GLU A 297 -11.19 22.15 -15.77
C GLU A 297 -10.70 20.70 -15.76
N GLY A 298 -11.61 19.74 -15.64
CA GLY A 298 -11.31 18.32 -15.68
C GLY A 298 -12.16 17.50 -14.71
N GLU A 299 -11.72 16.27 -14.48
CA GLU A 299 -12.39 15.35 -13.56
C GLU A 299 -11.90 15.54 -12.11
N ASN A 300 -12.75 15.21 -11.16
CA ASN A 300 -12.37 15.25 -9.75
C ASN A 300 -11.56 14.00 -9.35
N SER A 301 -10.65 14.15 -8.39
CA SER A 301 -9.77 13.08 -7.90
C SER A 301 -10.52 11.85 -7.37
N PRO A 302 -11.66 11.94 -6.62
CA PRO A 302 -12.38 10.78 -6.16
C PRO A 302 -12.88 9.86 -7.28
N LYS A 303 -13.34 10.42 -8.41
CA LYS A 303 -13.82 9.63 -9.55
C LYS A 303 -12.67 8.87 -10.20
N ILE A 304 -11.57 9.55 -10.50
CA ILE A 304 -10.37 8.94 -11.10
C ILE A 304 -9.79 7.86 -10.17
N LYS A 305 -9.73 8.13 -8.85
CA LYS A 305 -9.29 7.16 -7.84
C LYS A 305 -10.16 5.91 -7.84
N LYS A 306 -11.47 6.07 -7.92
CA LYS A 306 -12.41 4.94 -7.99
C LYS A 306 -12.16 4.07 -9.21
N ASP A 307 -12.04 4.70 -10.40
CA ASP A 307 -11.78 3.99 -11.65
C ASP A 307 -10.44 3.23 -11.58
N LEU A 308 -9.38 3.85 -11.05
CA LEU A 308 -8.09 3.20 -10.82
C LEU A 308 -8.21 1.99 -9.90
N GLN A 309 -8.94 2.12 -8.80
CA GLN A 309 -9.15 1.05 -7.83
C GLN A 309 -9.92 -0.13 -8.44
N GLU A 310 -10.86 0.12 -9.33
CA GLU A 310 -11.60 -0.94 -10.04
C GLU A 310 -10.69 -1.69 -11.02
N VAL A 311 -9.89 -0.99 -11.81
CA VAL A 311 -8.92 -1.61 -12.73
C VAL A 311 -7.90 -2.45 -11.96
N MET A 312 -7.31 -1.91 -10.89
CA MET A 312 -6.34 -2.64 -10.07
C MET A 312 -6.94 -3.88 -9.42
N GLN A 313 -8.17 -3.80 -8.91
CA GLN A 313 -8.86 -4.94 -8.31
C GLN A 313 -9.12 -6.06 -9.32
N MET A 314 -9.53 -5.72 -10.54
CA MET A 314 -9.93 -6.69 -11.56
C MET A 314 -8.73 -7.29 -12.30
N SER A 315 -7.73 -6.47 -12.66
CA SER A 315 -6.63 -6.90 -13.53
C SER A 315 -5.36 -7.31 -12.77
N PHE A 316 -5.16 -6.78 -11.55
CA PHE A 316 -3.95 -6.98 -10.74
C PHE A 316 -4.23 -7.52 -9.33
N GLY A 317 -5.40 -8.10 -9.12
CA GLY A 317 -5.84 -8.70 -7.84
C GLY A 317 -5.20 -10.06 -7.56
N VAL A 318 -5.97 -10.94 -6.91
CA VAL A 318 -5.52 -12.29 -6.48
C VAL A 318 -5.20 -13.18 -7.69
N PHE A 319 -6.00 -13.14 -8.74
CA PHE A 319 -5.75 -13.83 -10.00
C PHE A 319 -5.41 -12.84 -11.10
N ARG A 320 -4.41 -13.18 -11.89
CA ARG A 320 -3.89 -12.37 -12.97
C ARG A 320 -3.72 -13.22 -14.22
N SER A 321 -4.20 -12.74 -15.36
CA SER A 321 -3.94 -13.34 -16.67
C SER A 321 -3.22 -12.34 -17.55
N GLU A 322 -2.43 -12.81 -18.51
CA GLU A 322 -1.69 -11.93 -19.41
C GLU A 322 -2.63 -10.97 -20.16
N GLU A 323 -3.79 -11.47 -20.62
CA GLU A 323 -4.80 -10.68 -21.33
C GLU A 323 -5.38 -9.58 -20.44
N ASN A 324 -5.82 -9.93 -19.21
CA ASN A 324 -6.39 -8.95 -18.27
C ASN A 324 -5.36 -7.91 -17.83
N MET A 325 -4.10 -8.32 -17.59
CA MET A 325 -3.04 -7.38 -17.22
C MET A 325 -2.72 -6.41 -18.35
N LYS A 326 -2.68 -6.88 -19.60
CA LYS A 326 -2.46 -6.03 -20.76
C LYS A 326 -3.56 -4.98 -20.91
N GLN A 327 -4.82 -5.40 -20.83
CA GLN A 327 -5.96 -4.49 -20.84
C GLN A 327 -5.89 -3.49 -19.67
N GLY A 328 -5.59 -3.98 -18.47
CA GLY A 328 -5.45 -3.13 -17.28
C GLY A 328 -4.37 -2.05 -17.41
N ILE A 329 -3.24 -2.34 -18.06
CA ILE A 329 -2.20 -1.35 -18.35
C ILE A 329 -2.74 -0.26 -19.29
N GLU A 330 -3.47 -0.62 -20.35
CA GLU A 330 -4.07 0.34 -21.29
C GLU A 330 -5.10 1.24 -20.57
N GLU A 331 -5.90 0.67 -19.65
CA GLU A 331 -6.85 1.41 -18.84
C GLU A 331 -6.14 2.36 -17.84
N ILE A 332 -5.05 1.92 -17.18
CA ILE A 332 -4.23 2.77 -16.28
C ILE A 332 -3.64 3.95 -17.06
N ASN A 333 -3.13 3.73 -18.26
CA ASN A 333 -2.62 4.81 -19.11
C ASN A 333 -3.71 5.85 -19.42
N THR A 334 -4.91 5.38 -19.78
CA THR A 334 -6.06 6.28 -20.00
C THR A 334 -6.43 7.07 -18.72
N ILE A 335 -6.39 6.42 -17.57
CA ILE A 335 -6.65 7.07 -16.27
C ILE A 335 -5.56 8.11 -15.95
N ARG A 336 -4.29 7.81 -16.28
CA ARG A 336 -3.18 8.76 -16.14
C ARG A 336 -3.38 10.00 -17.00
N GLU A 337 -3.73 9.85 -18.29
CA GLU A 337 -4.05 10.99 -19.16
C GLU A 337 -5.18 11.87 -18.59
N ARG A 338 -6.25 11.26 -18.09
CA ARG A 338 -7.35 11.97 -17.43
C ARG A 338 -6.90 12.73 -16.18
N SER A 339 -5.89 12.22 -15.47
CA SER A 339 -5.34 12.86 -14.27
C SER A 339 -4.49 14.10 -14.56
N GLU A 340 -4.07 14.33 -15.80
CA GLU A 340 -3.34 15.54 -16.17
C GLU A 340 -4.20 16.80 -16.04
N GLY A 341 -5.52 16.66 -16.23
CA GLY A 341 -6.51 17.73 -16.08
C GLY A 341 -7.35 17.60 -14.80
N LEU A 342 -6.74 17.37 -13.63
CA LEU A 342 -7.47 17.28 -12.37
C LEU A 342 -8.15 18.59 -12.01
N HIS A 343 -9.46 18.55 -11.75
CA HIS A 343 -10.21 19.69 -11.26
C HIS A 343 -10.31 19.70 -9.74
N LEU A 344 -9.82 20.78 -9.12
CA LEU A 344 -10.07 21.05 -7.70
C LEU A 344 -11.29 21.95 -7.57
N ALA A 345 -12.37 21.44 -6.98
CA ALA A 345 -13.56 22.23 -6.68
C ALA A 345 -13.30 23.30 -5.62
N ASP A 346 -12.48 22.98 -4.62
CA ASP A 346 -12.02 23.93 -3.62
C ASP A 346 -10.70 24.57 -4.07
N LYS A 347 -10.72 25.90 -4.24
CA LYS A 347 -9.55 26.72 -4.62
C LYS A 347 -8.92 27.43 -3.42
N SER A 348 -9.41 27.21 -2.20
CA SER A 348 -8.80 27.76 -0.99
C SER A 348 -7.37 27.25 -0.82
N SER A 349 -6.51 28.04 -0.19
CA SER A 349 -5.17 27.58 0.19
C SER A 349 -5.16 26.85 1.53
N LYS A 350 -6.09 27.18 2.43
CA LYS A 350 -6.13 26.73 3.82
C LYS A 350 -7.01 25.49 3.99
N PHE A 351 -6.50 24.49 4.69
CA PHE A 351 -7.21 23.22 4.97
C PHE A 351 -7.85 22.58 3.73
N ASN A 352 -7.18 22.68 2.58
CA ASN A 352 -7.69 22.16 1.32
C ASN A 352 -7.42 20.66 1.20
N THR A 353 -8.34 19.83 1.69
CA THR A 353 -8.26 18.37 1.60
C THR A 353 -8.39 17.86 0.16
N ALA A 354 -9.08 18.58 -0.72
CA ALA A 354 -9.16 18.22 -2.14
C ALA A 354 -7.80 18.31 -2.83
N ARG A 355 -6.94 19.28 -2.41
CA ARG A 355 -5.55 19.34 -2.87
C ARG A 355 -4.75 18.15 -2.40
N VAL A 356 -4.89 17.76 -1.11
CA VAL A 356 -4.21 16.58 -0.56
C VAL A 356 -4.63 15.32 -1.34
N GLU A 357 -5.94 15.10 -1.51
CA GLU A 357 -6.47 13.96 -2.27
C GLU A 357 -5.99 13.91 -3.73
N ALA A 358 -5.83 15.06 -4.36
CA ALA A 358 -5.29 15.13 -5.72
C ALA A 358 -3.81 14.74 -5.78
N LEU A 359 -2.99 15.18 -4.81
CA LEU A 359 -1.58 14.78 -4.71
C LEU A 359 -1.43 13.30 -4.35
N GLU A 360 -2.25 12.78 -3.44
CA GLU A 360 -2.33 11.36 -3.12
C GLU A 360 -2.70 10.52 -4.35
N LEU A 361 -3.62 10.99 -5.19
CA LEU A 361 -3.98 10.30 -6.43
C LEU A 361 -2.78 10.20 -7.38
N LEU A 362 -1.96 11.24 -7.48
CA LEU A 362 -0.74 11.17 -8.30
C LEU A 362 0.22 10.10 -7.79
N ASN A 363 0.38 9.97 -6.47
CA ASN A 363 1.20 8.91 -5.87
C ASN A 363 0.61 7.52 -6.14
N LEU A 364 -0.71 7.36 -6.01
CA LEU A 364 -1.39 6.10 -6.31
C LEU A 364 -1.22 5.69 -7.78
N LEU A 365 -1.25 6.64 -8.72
CA LEU A 365 -1.02 6.38 -10.15
C LEU A 365 0.40 5.87 -10.41
N GLU A 366 1.42 6.50 -9.82
CA GLU A 366 2.81 6.03 -9.93
C GLU A 366 2.96 4.58 -9.43
N VAL A 367 2.40 4.29 -8.26
CA VAL A 367 2.48 2.95 -7.64
C VAL A 367 1.69 1.93 -8.45
N ALA A 368 0.49 2.27 -8.93
CA ALA A 368 -0.35 1.38 -9.71
C ALA A 368 0.30 1.01 -11.04
N GLU A 369 0.87 1.98 -11.75
CA GLU A 369 1.60 1.75 -13.01
C GLU A 369 2.82 0.86 -12.78
N ALA A 370 3.65 1.17 -11.77
CA ALA A 370 4.79 0.33 -11.42
C ALA A 370 4.36 -1.11 -11.07
N THR A 371 3.27 -1.27 -10.28
CA THR A 371 2.68 -2.58 -9.97
C THR A 371 2.25 -3.32 -11.23
N ALA A 372 1.55 -2.64 -12.13
CA ALA A 372 1.02 -3.23 -13.35
C ALA A 372 2.13 -3.69 -14.31
N ILE A 373 3.14 -2.86 -14.52
CA ILE A 373 4.30 -3.17 -15.36
C ILE A 373 5.08 -4.35 -14.76
N CYS A 374 5.42 -4.31 -13.48
CA CYS A 374 6.14 -5.39 -12.82
C CYS A 374 5.36 -6.71 -12.88
N ALA A 375 4.03 -6.67 -12.68
CA ALA A 375 3.19 -7.87 -12.77
C ALA A 375 3.16 -8.45 -14.19
N TYR A 376 3.08 -7.62 -15.22
CA TYR A 376 3.04 -8.05 -16.61
C TYR A 376 4.40 -8.61 -17.09
N GLU A 377 5.49 -7.99 -16.69
CA GLU A 377 6.85 -8.41 -17.08
C GLU A 377 7.33 -9.66 -16.36
N ARG A 378 6.84 -9.96 -15.16
CA ARG A 378 7.21 -11.16 -14.42
C ARG A 378 6.61 -12.41 -15.07
N LYS A 379 7.44 -13.19 -15.75
CA LYS A 379 7.03 -14.42 -16.47
C LYS A 379 7.18 -15.68 -15.63
N GLU A 380 7.79 -15.60 -14.46
CA GLU A 380 7.96 -16.72 -13.54
C GLU A 380 7.42 -16.42 -12.15
N LEU A 381 6.95 -17.47 -11.48
CA LEU A 381 6.46 -17.41 -10.10
C LEU A 381 7.38 -18.23 -9.18
N SER A 382 8.69 -18.13 -9.38
CA SER A 382 9.70 -18.93 -8.68
C SER A 382 9.55 -18.89 -7.15
N LEU A 383 9.07 -17.77 -6.60
CA LEU A 383 8.77 -17.64 -5.18
C LEU A 383 7.59 -18.50 -4.69
N ILE A 384 6.76 -19.01 -5.60
CA ILE A 384 5.64 -19.90 -5.28
C ILE A 384 6.07 -21.36 -5.31
N HIS A 385 7.14 -21.66 -6.01
CA HIS A 385 7.67 -23.02 -6.21
C HIS A 385 8.81 -23.36 -5.24
N ILE A 386 9.23 -22.42 -4.44
CA ILE A 386 10.15 -22.64 -3.34
C ILE A 386 9.36 -22.86 -2.05
#